data_18a06e48d7c96b7b6fd68804229497da
#
_entry.id   18a06e48d7c96b7b6fd68804229497da
#
_cell.length_a   1.000
_cell.length_b   1.000
_cell.length_c   1.000
_cell.angle_alpha   90.00
_cell.angle_beta   90.00
_cell.angle_gamma   90.00
#
_symmetry.space_group_name_H-M   'P 1'
#
loop_
_entity.id
_entity.type
_entity.pdbx_description
1 polymer ?
#
loop_
_entity_poly.entity_id
_entity_poly.type
_entity_poly.pdbx_seq_one_letter_code
_entity_poly.pdbx_strand_id
1 'polypeptide(L)'
;MKYTCLILLWSLFATMALPADNLIQSISIVPCPESITPGTGYFTFSGKTDFTVENEEQAEVARCFSALFTQAAGFTPCVKVGEKKGKISFLTDDALKSEAYHLEITPRQIIVKASDTKGFFYALQTIRQLLPASIEGTAVAET
;
A
#
# COMPACT_ATOMS: atom_id res chain seq x y z
N MET A 1 33.68 -10.24 -69.09
CA MET A 1 33.95 -10.33 -67.65
C MET A 1 33.21 -9.20 -66.99
N LYS A 2 32.06 -9.50 -66.32
CA LYS A 2 31.14 -8.52 -65.68
C LYS A 2 31.17 -8.73 -64.19
N TYR A 3 31.74 -7.80 -63.46
CA TYR A 3 31.70 -7.83 -61.98
C TYR A 3 30.47 -7.05 -61.51
N THR A 4 29.50 -7.80 -61.01
CA THR A 4 28.31 -7.24 -60.38
C THR A 4 28.61 -6.90 -58.93
N CYS A 5 28.76 -5.66 -58.60
CA CYS A 5 28.97 -5.18 -57.25
C CYS A 5 27.64 -5.19 -56.50
N LEU A 6 27.46 -6.14 -55.57
CA LEU A 6 26.27 -6.26 -54.71
C LEU A 6 26.48 -5.39 -53.49
N ILE A 7 25.87 -4.21 -53.48
CA ILE A 7 25.87 -3.30 -52.31
C ILE A 7 24.79 -3.80 -51.36
N LEU A 8 25.20 -4.46 -50.27
CA LEU A 8 24.34 -4.79 -49.12
C LEU A 8 24.10 -3.55 -48.29
N LEU A 9 22.94 -2.95 -48.47
CA LEU A 9 22.46 -1.84 -47.63
C LEU A 9 21.96 -2.43 -46.31
N TRP A 10 22.79 -2.41 -45.26
CA TRP A 10 22.41 -2.79 -43.93
C TRP A 10 21.71 -1.59 -43.28
N SER A 11 20.40 -1.59 -43.34
CA SER A 11 19.56 -0.61 -42.63
C SER A 11 19.66 -0.88 -41.14
N LEU A 12 20.41 -0.02 -40.43
CA LEU A 12 20.50 0.03 -39.00
C LEU A 12 19.16 0.58 -38.43
N PHE A 13 18.25 -0.34 -38.09
CA PHE A 13 17.05 0.03 -37.34
C PHE A 13 17.48 0.33 -35.92
N ALA A 14 17.76 1.59 -35.63
CA ALA A 14 17.89 2.09 -34.28
C ALA A 14 16.49 2.09 -33.66
N THR A 15 16.17 1.05 -32.88
CA THR A 15 15.01 1.08 -31.99
C THR A 15 15.29 2.10 -30.90
N MET A 16 14.73 3.31 -31.05
CA MET A 16 14.60 4.26 -29.97
C MET A 16 13.68 3.61 -28.94
N ALA A 17 14.26 3.05 -27.89
CA ALA A 17 13.54 2.77 -26.67
C ALA A 17 13.11 4.11 -26.08
N LEU A 18 11.82 4.43 -26.21
CA LEU A 18 11.23 5.52 -25.45
C LEU A 18 11.44 5.22 -23.97
N PRO A 19 11.96 6.17 -23.16
CA PRO A 19 11.98 5.99 -21.73
C PRO A 19 10.52 5.76 -21.31
N ALA A 20 10.26 4.64 -20.62
CA ALA A 20 9.00 4.46 -19.92
C ALA A 20 8.91 5.64 -18.94
N ASP A 21 8.12 6.66 -19.28
CA ASP A 21 7.74 7.68 -18.34
C ASP A 21 7.15 6.95 -17.16
N ASN A 22 7.92 6.91 -16.07
CA ASN A 22 7.42 6.57 -14.77
C ASN A 22 6.35 7.61 -14.46
N LEU A 23 5.11 7.29 -14.81
CA LEU A 23 3.95 7.92 -14.21
C LEU A 23 4.02 7.58 -12.73
N ILE A 24 4.82 8.34 -11.99
CA ILE A 24 4.70 8.47 -10.56
C ILE A 24 3.32 9.08 -10.40
N GLN A 25 2.33 8.20 -10.28
CA GLN A 25 1.00 8.59 -9.89
C GLN A 25 1.19 9.38 -8.60
N SER A 26 0.98 10.69 -8.64
CA SER A 26 1.26 11.56 -7.51
C SER A 26 0.41 11.06 -6.34
N ILE A 27 1.06 10.45 -5.36
CA ILE A 27 0.41 10.00 -4.13
C ILE A 27 -0.06 11.27 -3.42
N SER A 28 -1.38 11.49 -3.40
CA SER A 28 -1.98 12.64 -2.74
C SER A 28 -2.53 12.19 -1.39
N ILE A 29 -1.86 12.56 -0.32
CA ILE A 29 -2.24 12.28 1.07
C ILE A 29 -2.41 13.62 1.79
N VAL A 30 -3.48 13.74 2.56
CA VAL A 30 -3.78 14.94 3.36
C VAL A 30 -3.92 14.55 4.84
N PRO A 31 -3.17 15.17 5.74
CA PRO A 31 -2.09 16.13 5.50
C PRO A 31 -0.90 15.50 4.76
N CYS A 32 -0.10 16.35 4.11
CA CYS A 32 1.10 15.88 3.40
C CYS A 32 2.08 15.25 4.40
N PRO A 33 2.51 14.01 4.17
CA PRO A 33 3.52 13.36 5.00
C PRO A 33 4.86 14.11 4.96
N GLU A 34 5.64 14.02 6.05
CA GLU A 34 6.97 14.62 6.13
C GLU A 34 7.93 14.05 5.06
N SER A 35 7.79 12.77 4.76
CA SER A 35 8.55 12.10 3.68
C SER A 35 7.73 10.98 3.06
N ILE A 36 7.90 10.79 1.74
CA ILE A 36 7.32 9.67 0.98
C ILE A 36 8.42 9.09 0.10
N THR A 37 8.61 7.79 0.18
CA THR A 37 9.45 7.04 -0.75
C THR A 37 8.56 6.08 -1.54
N PRO A 38 8.30 6.35 -2.83
CA PRO A 38 7.49 5.46 -3.65
C PRO A 38 8.17 4.10 -3.80
N GLY A 39 7.39 3.03 -3.57
CA GLY A 39 7.80 1.65 -3.83
C GLY A 39 7.20 1.11 -5.13
N THR A 40 7.33 -0.18 -5.35
CA THR A 40 6.75 -0.89 -6.49
C THR A 40 5.73 -1.93 -6.04
N GLY A 41 4.62 -2.07 -6.80
CA GLY A 41 3.57 -3.04 -6.56
C GLY A 41 2.51 -2.52 -5.58
N TYR A 42 1.54 -3.42 -5.27
CA TYR A 42 0.36 -3.09 -4.48
C TYR A 42 0.14 -4.13 -3.40
N PHE A 43 -0.28 -3.70 -2.22
CA PHE A 43 -0.82 -4.59 -1.20
C PHE A 43 -2.29 -4.87 -1.50
N THR A 44 -2.69 -6.14 -1.46
CA THR A 44 -4.08 -6.53 -1.72
C THR A 44 -4.74 -6.99 -0.44
N PHE A 45 -5.81 -6.30 -0.04
CA PHE A 45 -6.69 -6.73 1.05
C PHE A 45 -7.56 -7.89 0.58
N SER A 46 -7.77 -8.87 1.45
CA SER A 46 -8.60 -10.04 1.20
C SER A 46 -9.15 -10.61 2.51
N GLY A 47 -10.05 -11.59 2.46
CA GLY A 47 -10.53 -12.30 3.66
C GLY A 47 -9.43 -13.05 4.44
N LYS A 48 -8.21 -13.16 3.89
CA LYS A 48 -7.02 -13.72 4.57
C LYS A 48 -6.10 -12.65 5.16
N THR A 49 -6.48 -11.37 5.02
CA THR A 49 -5.73 -10.27 5.64
C THR A 49 -6.03 -10.26 7.13
N ASP A 50 -4.98 -10.15 7.92
CA ASP A 50 -5.04 -10.06 9.38
C ASP A 50 -4.21 -8.89 9.89
N PHE A 51 -4.67 -8.33 11.00
CA PHE A 51 -3.92 -7.38 11.81
C PHE A 51 -3.31 -8.14 12.98
N THR A 52 -2.05 -7.88 13.25
CA THR A 52 -1.38 -8.29 14.49
C THR A 52 -1.01 -7.05 15.26
N VAL A 53 -1.40 -7.01 16.52
CA VAL A 53 -1.25 -5.87 17.40
C VAL A 53 -0.71 -6.31 18.75
N GLU A 54 -0.06 -5.44 19.49
CA GLU A 54 0.60 -5.77 20.75
C GLU A 54 -0.33 -5.73 21.96
N ASN A 55 -1.40 -4.92 21.91
CA ASN A 55 -2.33 -4.70 23.02
C ASN A 55 -3.75 -4.40 22.56
N GLU A 56 -4.69 -4.32 23.52
CA GLU A 56 -6.11 -4.09 23.22
C GLU A 56 -6.41 -2.68 22.72
N GLU A 57 -5.65 -1.66 23.11
CA GLU A 57 -5.84 -0.30 22.61
C GLU A 57 -5.55 -0.21 21.11
N GLN A 58 -4.46 -0.84 20.68
CA GLN A 58 -4.16 -0.99 19.25
C GLN A 58 -5.20 -1.84 18.54
N ALA A 59 -5.72 -2.89 19.20
CA ALA A 59 -6.74 -3.76 18.62
C ALA A 59 -8.05 -3.01 18.35
N GLU A 60 -8.45 -2.10 19.23
CA GLU A 60 -9.65 -1.31 19.02
C GLU A 60 -9.54 -0.42 17.78
N VAL A 61 -8.42 0.26 17.59
CA VAL A 61 -8.12 1.03 16.38
C VAL A 61 -8.16 0.16 15.13
N ALA A 62 -7.53 -1.03 15.18
CA ALA A 62 -7.52 -1.95 14.06
C ALA A 62 -8.92 -2.51 13.73
N ARG A 63 -9.75 -2.81 14.74
CA ARG A 63 -11.14 -3.27 14.55
C ARG A 63 -12.01 -2.20 13.89
N CYS A 64 -11.90 -0.94 14.34
CA CYS A 64 -12.62 0.18 13.70
C CYS A 64 -12.30 0.30 12.22
N PHE A 65 -11.03 0.17 11.85
CA PHE A 65 -10.63 0.19 10.44
C PHE A 65 -11.09 -1.07 9.69
N SER A 66 -10.98 -2.25 10.29
CA SER A 66 -11.40 -3.52 9.68
C SER A 66 -12.90 -3.53 9.33
N ALA A 67 -13.72 -2.84 10.12
CA ALA A 67 -15.16 -2.77 9.90
C ALA A 67 -15.53 -2.11 8.56
N LEU A 68 -14.69 -1.24 8.00
CA LEU A 68 -14.92 -0.62 6.69
C LEU A 68 -15.02 -1.67 5.58
N PHE A 69 -14.25 -2.76 5.68
CA PHE A 69 -14.23 -3.80 4.65
C PHE A 69 -15.48 -4.68 4.66
N THR A 70 -16.19 -4.77 5.79
CA THR A 70 -17.41 -5.57 5.91
C THR A 70 -18.46 -5.14 4.90
N GLN A 71 -18.70 -3.84 4.79
CA GLN A 71 -19.70 -3.29 3.89
C GLN A 71 -19.17 -3.13 2.45
N ALA A 72 -17.94 -2.67 2.31
CA ALA A 72 -17.36 -2.34 1.01
C ALA A 72 -16.85 -3.56 0.22
N ALA A 73 -16.43 -4.63 0.90
CA ALA A 73 -15.74 -5.76 0.27
C ALA A 73 -16.29 -7.14 0.68
N GLY A 74 -17.29 -7.19 1.59
CA GLY A 74 -17.93 -8.44 2.03
C GLY A 74 -17.06 -9.34 2.91
N PHE A 75 -15.95 -8.83 3.45
CA PHE A 75 -15.12 -9.53 4.43
C PHE A 75 -14.60 -8.57 5.50
N THR A 76 -14.23 -9.11 6.65
CA THR A 76 -13.65 -8.33 7.76
C THR A 76 -12.26 -8.87 8.07
N PRO A 77 -11.18 -8.09 7.89
CA PRO A 77 -9.87 -8.48 8.33
C PRO A 77 -9.84 -8.85 9.82
N CYS A 78 -9.25 -9.98 10.16
CA CYS A 78 -9.17 -10.45 11.54
C CYS A 78 -8.14 -9.63 12.32
N VAL A 79 -8.41 -9.35 13.61
CA VAL A 79 -7.47 -8.67 14.52
C VAL A 79 -7.03 -9.64 15.60
N LYS A 80 -5.71 -9.81 15.76
CA LYS A 80 -5.06 -10.74 16.68
C LYS A 80 -4.15 -9.98 17.62
N VAL A 81 -4.35 -10.15 18.91
CA VAL A 81 -3.54 -9.52 19.97
C VAL A 81 -2.42 -10.45 20.40
N GLY A 82 -1.21 -9.89 20.54
CA GLY A 82 -0.03 -10.60 21.03
C GLY A 82 0.64 -11.53 20.02
N GLU A 83 0.12 -11.65 18.80
CA GLU A 83 0.80 -12.37 17.73
C GLU A 83 1.86 -11.48 17.05
N LYS A 84 2.99 -12.11 16.66
CA LYS A 84 4.14 -11.35 16.12
C LYS A 84 4.17 -11.23 14.60
N LYS A 85 3.32 -11.96 13.88
CA LYS A 85 3.36 -12.02 12.42
C LYS A 85 1.96 -12.03 11.84
N GLY A 86 1.63 -10.99 11.09
CA GLY A 86 0.42 -10.86 10.31
C GLY A 86 0.69 -10.17 8.98
N LYS A 87 -0.34 -10.01 8.20
CA LYS A 87 -0.27 -9.26 6.96
C LYS A 87 -0.15 -7.76 7.22
N ILE A 88 -0.73 -7.29 8.32
CA ILE A 88 -0.61 -5.91 8.79
C ILE A 88 -0.17 -5.98 10.25
N SER A 89 0.98 -5.40 10.57
CA SER A 89 1.56 -5.46 11.91
C SER A 89 1.69 -4.08 12.51
N PHE A 90 1.20 -3.92 13.75
CA PHE A 90 1.42 -2.74 14.57
C PHE A 90 2.59 -3.01 15.50
N LEU A 91 3.55 -2.12 15.53
CA LEU A 91 4.74 -2.21 16.36
C LEU A 91 4.91 -0.90 17.12
N THR A 92 5.05 -0.97 18.43
CA THR A 92 5.35 0.21 19.24
C THR A 92 6.80 0.64 18.99
N ASP A 93 6.99 1.94 18.76
CA ASP A 93 8.30 2.57 18.59
C ASP A 93 8.35 3.86 19.42
N ASP A 94 8.90 3.74 20.62
CA ASP A 94 9.00 4.83 21.60
C ASP A 94 9.94 5.97 21.16
N ALA A 95 10.71 5.77 20.08
CA ALA A 95 11.55 6.82 19.51
C ALA A 95 10.75 7.83 18.69
N LEU A 96 9.55 7.46 18.27
CA LEU A 96 8.66 8.38 17.55
C LEU A 96 7.98 9.34 18.53
N LYS A 97 7.73 10.56 18.06
CA LYS A 97 6.95 11.55 18.81
C LYS A 97 5.49 11.09 18.90
N SER A 98 4.78 11.58 19.91
CA SER A 98 3.32 11.41 20.01
C SER A 98 2.65 11.79 18.69
N GLU A 99 1.65 11.00 18.28
CA GLU A 99 0.90 11.16 17.03
C GLU A 99 1.70 10.90 15.73
N ALA A 100 3.02 10.78 15.82
CA ALA A 100 3.84 10.41 14.67
C ALA A 100 3.73 8.91 14.36
N TYR A 101 3.90 8.57 13.10
CA TYR A 101 3.94 7.19 12.65
C TYR A 101 4.93 6.99 11.51
N HIS A 102 5.38 5.76 11.35
CA HIS A 102 6.08 5.27 10.19
C HIS A 102 5.23 4.18 9.54
N LEU A 103 4.96 4.31 8.25
CA LEU A 103 4.14 3.38 7.48
C LEU A 103 4.94 2.81 6.32
N GLU A 104 5.11 1.50 6.31
CA GLU A 104 5.74 0.76 5.22
C GLU A 104 4.70 -0.15 4.56
N ILE A 105 4.49 0.01 3.26
CA ILE A 105 3.58 -0.80 2.46
C ILE A 105 4.37 -1.55 1.41
N THR A 106 4.29 -2.87 1.44
CA THR A 106 4.86 -3.76 0.44
C THR A 106 3.77 -4.67 -0.13
N PRO A 107 3.98 -5.34 -1.26
CA PRO A 107 3.01 -6.31 -1.77
C PRO A 107 2.71 -7.48 -0.83
N ARG A 108 3.57 -7.72 0.16
CA ARG A 108 3.46 -8.87 1.08
C ARG A 108 2.87 -8.52 2.43
N GLN A 109 3.15 -7.31 2.92
CA GLN A 109 2.78 -6.87 4.26
C GLN A 109 2.74 -5.34 4.37
N ILE A 110 2.02 -4.89 5.38
CA ILE A 110 2.02 -3.51 5.86
C ILE A 110 2.59 -3.51 7.28
N ILE A 111 3.54 -2.62 7.55
CA ILE A 111 4.07 -2.39 8.89
C ILE A 111 3.75 -0.97 9.30
N VAL A 112 3.12 -0.82 10.45
CA VAL A 112 2.83 0.47 11.08
C VAL A 112 3.62 0.56 12.37
N LYS A 113 4.43 1.60 12.52
CA LYS A 113 5.13 1.91 13.77
C LYS A 113 4.63 3.23 14.32
N ALA A 114 4.33 3.29 15.60
CA ALA A 114 3.95 4.50 16.30
C ALA A 114 4.27 4.35 17.79
N SER A 115 4.41 5.48 18.50
CA SER A 115 4.64 5.45 19.94
C SER A 115 3.34 5.40 20.75
N ASP A 116 2.21 5.75 20.13
CA ASP A 116 0.92 5.80 20.81
C ASP A 116 -0.25 5.40 19.87
N THR A 117 -1.41 5.23 20.47
CA THR A 117 -2.66 4.83 19.79
C THR A 117 -3.08 5.83 18.71
N LYS A 118 -2.81 7.13 18.90
CA LYS A 118 -3.15 8.16 17.91
C LYS A 118 -2.30 8.06 16.66
N GLY A 119 -1.00 7.74 16.80
CA GLY A 119 -0.12 7.50 15.67
C GLY A 119 -0.60 6.31 14.82
N PHE A 120 -1.03 5.20 15.45
CA PHE A 120 -1.64 4.07 14.73
C PHE A 120 -2.93 4.48 14.02
N PHE A 121 -3.78 5.27 14.67
CA PHE A 121 -5.00 5.79 14.06
C PHE A 121 -4.69 6.62 12.80
N TYR A 122 -3.73 7.56 12.87
CA TYR A 122 -3.37 8.40 11.72
C TYR A 122 -2.74 7.60 10.59
N ALA A 123 -1.94 6.58 10.91
CA ALA A 123 -1.42 5.67 9.90
C ALA A 123 -2.55 4.94 9.14
N LEU A 124 -3.59 4.48 9.85
CA LEU A 124 -4.76 3.85 9.23
C LEU A 124 -5.57 4.84 8.38
N GLN A 125 -5.69 6.13 8.79
CA GLN A 125 -6.31 7.15 7.94
C GLN A 125 -5.50 7.38 6.65
N THR A 126 -4.18 7.28 6.71
CA THR A 126 -3.34 7.33 5.52
C THR A 126 -3.56 6.12 4.62
N ILE A 127 -3.62 4.91 5.17
CA ILE A 127 -3.97 3.71 4.39
C ILE A 127 -5.34 3.87 3.74
N ARG A 128 -6.33 4.41 4.46
CA ARG A 128 -7.68 4.65 3.94
C ARG A 128 -7.68 5.57 2.71
N GLN A 129 -6.85 6.61 2.70
CA GLN A 129 -6.72 7.51 1.55
C GLN A 129 -6.03 6.84 0.34
N LEU A 130 -5.26 5.79 0.57
CA LEU A 130 -4.60 5.01 -0.50
C LEU A 130 -5.50 3.91 -1.07
N LEU A 131 -6.63 3.61 -0.41
CA LEU A 131 -7.60 2.64 -0.89
C LEU A 131 -8.49 3.24 -1.98
N PRO A 132 -9.08 2.41 -2.87
CA PRO A 132 -10.07 2.88 -3.82
C PRO A 132 -11.26 3.54 -3.13
N ALA A 133 -11.86 4.54 -3.75
CA ALA A 133 -13.02 5.25 -3.19
C ALA A 133 -14.22 4.34 -2.88
N SER A 134 -14.30 3.16 -3.49
CA SER A 134 -15.32 2.15 -3.20
C SER A 134 -15.30 1.64 -1.75
N ILE A 135 -14.20 1.84 -1.00
CA ILE A 135 -14.13 1.48 0.42
C ILE A 135 -15.09 2.34 1.28
N GLU A 136 -15.46 3.51 0.80
CA GLU A 136 -16.38 4.44 1.46
C GLU A 136 -17.85 4.16 1.14
N GLY A 137 -18.11 3.33 0.14
CA GLY A 137 -19.45 3.01 -0.31
C GLY A 137 -19.98 1.71 0.30
N THR A 138 -21.30 1.58 0.37
CA THR A 138 -21.93 0.28 0.48
C THR A 138 -21.76 -0.43 -0.85
N ALA A 139 -21.08 -1.57 -0.88
CA ALA A 139 -21.05 -2.41 -2.07
C ALA A 139 -22.46 -2.84 -2.39
N VAL A 140 -23.08 -2.21 -3.39
CA VAL A 140 -24.24 -2.80 -4.05
C VAL A 140 -23.63 -3.90 -4.93
N ALA A 141 -23.70 -5.14 -4.45
CA ALA A 141 -23.47 -6.28 -5.30
C ALA A 141 -24.59 -6.30 -6.32
N GLU A 142 -24.35 -5.74 -7.49
CA GLU A 142 -25.18 -6.03 -8.64
C GLU A 142 -24.88 -7.47 -9.05
N THR A 143 -25.88 -8.32 -8.86
CA THR A 143 -25.94 -9.71 -9.33
C THR A 143 -26.11 -9.76 -10.85
#